data_5a6b6a83ea381793fd7bec67b914a4af
#
_entry.id   5a6b6a83ea381793fd7bec67b914a4af
#
_cell.length_a   1.000
_cell.length_b   1.000
_cell.length_c   1.000
_cell.angle_alpha   90.00
_cell.angle_beta   90.00
_cell.angle_gamma   90.00
#
_symmetry.space_group_name_H-M   'P 1'
#
loop_
_entity.id
_entity.type
_entity.pdbx_description
1 polymer ?
#
loop_
_entity_poly.entity_id
_entity_poly.type
_entity_poly.pdbx_seq_one_letter_code
_entity_poly.pdbx_strand_id
1 'polypeptide(L)'
;MEEMIINWEDCIEDVEEGPLFWFALAETQWRYGLLDEKVKEIALQYIEEGIDLERWEEDQKLYTKRKAELEKLKEKLESEQPKGKKIPKMTFQRANWKIGDIILYQILNEKLKDHKWYKKYVLIKIVGLYKSGIGIEPIEKYHHETDVMSVYNWIGDKEIDIEKIDELKIIFLEEENVYEPIVTIVGEYFLEKKDLKRINAKVIKNDMKNLYTDEVRKKYPRYYSHNINNFDTTVIDALEREEKRGNLVKGFEE
;
A
#
# COMPACT_ATOMS: atom_id res chain seq x y z
N MET A 1 -22.17 2.65 -10.30
CA MET A 1 -23.14 1.73 -9.67
C MET A 1 -23.20 0.39 -10.41
N GLU A 2 -23.46 0.34 -11.72
CA GLU A 2 -23.47 -0.92 -12.49
C GLU A 2 -22.18 -1.72 -12.36
N GLU A 3 -21.00 -1.07 -12.45
CA GLU A 3 -19.70 -1.72 -12.24
C GLU A 3 -19.52 -2.32 -10.84
N MET A 4 -20.09 -1.69 -9.81
CA MET A 4 -20.00 -2.19 -8.44
C MET A 4 -20.92 -3.41 -8.25
N ILE A 5 -22.09 -3.40 -8.84
CA ILE A 5 -23.03 -4.53 -8.82
C ILE A 5 -22.39 -5.76 -9.50
N ILE A 6 -21.80 -5.58 -10.70
CA ILE A 6 -21.11 -6.66 -11.43
C ILE A 6 -19.97 -7.28 -10.62
N ASN A 7 -19.21 -6.47 -9.92
CA ASN A 7 -18.03 -6.95 -9.15
C ASN A 7 -18.40 -7.63 -7.83
N TRP A 8 -19.65 -7.49 -7.36
CA TRP A 8 -20.17 -8.08 -6.13
C TRP A 8 -21.33 -9.03 -6.37
N GLU A 9 -21.45 -9.54 -7.60
CA GLU A 9 -22.55 -10.41 -8.01
C GLU A 9 -22.68 -11.63 -7.09
N ASP A 10 -21.57 -12.30 -6.76
CA ASP A 10 -21.55 -13.44 -5.84
C ASP A 10 -22.10 -13.09 -4.45
N CYS A 11 -21.76 -11.91 -3.90
CA CYS A 11 -22.31 -11.45 -2.61
C CYS A 11 -23.79 -11.05 -2.70
N ILE A 12 -24.21 -10.49 -3.84
CA ILE A 12 -25.59 -10.01 -4.03
C ILE A 12 -26.55 -11.19 -4.17
N GLU A 13 -26.09 -12.28 -4.78
CA GLU A 13 -26.88 -13.51 -4.95
C GLU A 13 -26.90 -14.38 -3.68
N ASP A 14 -26.01 -14.12 -2.73
CA ASP A 14 -25.99 -14.83 -1.46
C ASP A 14 -27.16 -14.40 -0.55
N VAL A 15 -27.87 -15.38 0.00
CA VAL A 15 -29.08 -15.14 0.82
C VAL A 15 -28.78 -14.39 2.11
N GLU A 16 -27.59 -14.60 2.69
CA GLU A 16 -27.17 -13.95 3.94
C GLU A 16 -26.47 -12.63 3.72
N GLU A 17 -25.63 -12.54 2.70
CA GLU A 17 -24.80 -11.34 2.44
C GLU A 17 -25.52 -10.31 1.55
N GLY A 18 -26.40 -10.74 0.66
CA GLY A 18 -27.14 -9.87 -0.25
C GLY A 18 -27.90 -8.75 0.48
N PRO A 19 -28.72 -9.04 1.48
CA PRO A 19 -29.41 -7.99 2.24
C PRO A 19 -28.46 -6.99 2.88
N LEU A 20 -27.34 -7.47 3.45
CA LEU A 20 -26.33 -6.62 4.09
C LEU A 20 -25.68 -5.68 3.10
N PHE A 21 -25.35 -6.17 1.91
CA PHE A 21 -24.81 -5.36 0.83
C PHE A 21 -25.73 -4.19 0.48
N TRP A 22 -27.02 -4.49 0.25
CA TRP A 22 -27.99 -3.48 -0.13
C TRP A 22 -28.27 -2.46 0.99
N PHE A 23 -28.32 -2.90 2.25
CA PHE A 23 -28.46 -1.99 3.39
C PHE A 23 -27.26 -1.05 3.52
N ALA A 24 -26.04 -1.58 3.42
CA ALA A 24 -24.81 -0.79 3.51
C ALA A 24 -24.69 0.21 2.35
N LEU A 25 -25.07 -0.21 1.13
CA LEU A 25 -25.07 0.63 -0.05
C LEU A 25 -26.08 1.77 0.08
N ALA A 26 -27.33 1.43 0.44
CA ALA A 26 -28.41 2.40 0.60
C ALA A 26 -28.09 3.42 1.71
N GLU A 27 -27.64 2.97 2.87
CA GLU A 27 -27.26 3.86 3.96
C GLU A 27 -26.11 4.78 3.58
N THR A 28 -25.12 4.25 2.88
CA THR A 28 -23.96 5.03 2.43
C THR A 28 -24.38 6.10 1.42
N GLN A 29 -25.15 5.72 0.41
CA GLN A 29 -25.67 6.66 -0.59
C GLN A 29 -26.54 7.75 0.06
N TRP A 30 -27.44 7.37 0.97
CA TRP A 30 -28.26 8.33 1.72
C TRP A 30 -27.41 9.33 2.49
N ARG A 31 -26.39 8.86 3.22
CA ARG A 31 -25.47 9.70 4.01
C ARG A 31 -24.75 10.75 3.16
N TYR A 32 -24.49 10.42 1.90
CA TYR A 32 -23.89 11.36 0.94
C TYR A 32 -24.89 12.19 0.15
N GLY A 33 -26.19 11.98 0.34
CA GLY A 33 -27.23 12.66 -0.41
C GLY A 33 -27.28 12.25 -1.89
N LEU A 34 -26.98 10.99 -2.17
CA LEU A 34 -26.83 10.40 -3.51
C LEU A 34 -27.60 9.07 -3.62
N LEU A 35 -28.61 8.86 -2.78
CA LEU A 35 -29.37 7.61 -2.77
C LEU A 35 -30.09 7.42 -4.10
N ASP A 36 -29.75 6.34 -4.78
CA ASP A 36 -30.40 5.89 -6.00
C ASP A 36 -31.74 5.24 -5.67
N GLU A 37 -32.78 5.51 -6.46
CA GLU A 37 -34.13 5.01 -6.17
C GLU A 37 -34.22 3.48 -6.22
N LYS A 38 -33.52 2.81 -7.16
CA LYS A 38 -33.48 1.34 -7.22
C LYS A 38 -32.80 0.74 -6.00
N VAL A 39 -31.70 1.34 -5.54
CA VAL A 39 -30.99 0.88 -4.33
C VAL A 39 -31.88 1.02 -3.11
N LYS A 40 -32.64 2.12 -3.03
CA LYS A 40 -33.61 2.36 -1.98
C LYS A 40 -34.74 1.33 -1.99
N GLU A 41 -35.34 1.11 -3.17
CA GLU A 41 -36.44 0.14 -3.34
C GLU A 41 -36.01 -1.26 -2.92
N ILE A 42 -34.84 -1.74 -3.37
CA ILE A 42 -34.32 -3.06 -3.02
C ILE A 42 -34.05 -3.16 -1.51
N ALA A 43 -33.41 -2.17 -0.91
CA ALA A 43 -33.15 -2.18 0.54
C ALA A 43 -34.44 -2.19 1.35
N LEU A 44 -35.43 -1.39 0.97
CA LEU A 44 -36.74 -1.38 1.63
C LEU A 44 -37.47 -2.71 1.47
N GLN A 45 -37.44 -3.33 0.29
CA GLN A 45 -38.01 -4.64 0.04
C GLN A 45 -37.41 -5.69 0.98
N TYR A 46 -36.09 -5.80 1.10
CA TYR A 46 -35.43 -6.74 2.01
C TYR A 46 -35.83 -6.51 3.49
N ILE A 47 -36.00 -5.22 3.89
CA ILE A 47 -36.47 -4.89 5.25
C ILE A 47 -37.90 -5.38 5.45
N GLU A 48 -38.81 -5.17 4.50
CA GLU A 48 -40.23 -5.55 4.58
C GLU A 48 -40.42 -7.06 4.54
N GLU A 49 -39.67 -7.78 3.72
CA GLU A 49 -39.68 -9.24 3.63
C GLU A 49 -39.03 -9.90 4.86
N GLY A 50 -38.20 -9.18 5.62
CA GLY A 50 -37.60 -9.66 6.85
C GLY A 50 -36.52 -10.73 6.66
N ILE A 51 -35.98 -10.91 5.45
CA ILE A 51 -35.01 -11.96 5.10
C ILE A 51 -33.78 -11.93 6.02
N ASP A 52 -33.25 -10.75 6.32
CA ASP A 52 -32.10 -10.61 7.22
C ASP A 52 -32.44 -10.99 8.68
N LEU A 53 -33.70 -11.04 9.06
CA LEU A 53 -34.13 -11.40 10.42
C LEU A 53 -34.18 -12.90 10.64
N GLU A 54 -34.33 -13.72 9.62
CA GLU A 54 -34.47 -15.18 9.72
C GLU A 54 -33.27 -15.82 10.46
N ARG A 55 -32.06 -15.35 10.19
CA ARG A 55 -30.86 -15.86 10.86
C ARG A 55 -30.76 -15.54 12.36
N TRP A 56 -31.60 -14.64 12.88
CA TRP A 56 -31.63 -14.23 14.28
C TRP A 56 -32.81 -14.84 15.06
N GLU A 57 -33.64 -15.68 14.45
CA GLU A 57 -34.84 -16.23 15.06
C GLU A 57 -34.58 -17.05 16.33
N GLU A 58 -33.40 -17.74 16.40
CA GLU A 58 -33.01 -18.54 17.56
C GLU A 58 -32.61 -17.68 18.77
N ASP A 59 -32.19 -16.42 18.57
CA ASP A 59 -31.81 -15.48 19.64
C ASP A 59 -32.76 -14.29 19.67
N GLN A 60 -33.82 -14.39 20.46
CA GLN A 60 -34.85 -13.38 20.58
C GLN A 60 -34.31 -11.98 20.93
N LYS A 61 -33.20 -11.89 21.67
CA LYS A 61 -32.58 -10.62 22.03
C LYS A 61 -31.89 -9.97 20.85
N LEU A 62 -31.15 -10.76 20.07
CA LEU A 62 -30.47 -10.29 18.86
C LEU A 62 -31.51 -9.96 17.77
N TYR A 63 -32.52 -10.79 17.59
CA TYR A 63 -33.66 -10.53 16.70
C TYR A 63 -34.30 -9.18 16.97
N THR A 64 -34.69 -8.93 18.24
CA THR A 64 -35.34 -7.67 18.62
C THR A 64 -34.41 -6.46 18.37
N LYS A 65 -33.14 -6.59 18.69
CA LYS A 65 -32.15 -5.54 18.42
C LYS A 65 -32.00 -5.26 16.93
N ARG A 66 -31.84 -6.32 16.15
CA ARG A 66 -31.67 -6.21 14.69
C ARG A 66 -32.88 -5.61 14.02
N LYS A 67 -34.08 -6.04 14.41
CA LYS A 67 -35.35 -5.47 13.93
C LYS A 67 -35.41 -3.96 14.19
N ALA A 68 -35.04 -3.52 15.38
CA ALA A 68 -35.03 -2.09 15.72
C ALA A 68 -34.00 -1.29 14.92
N GLU A 69 -32.87 -1.91 14.52
CA GLU A 69 -31.88 -1.29 13.64
C GLU A 69 -32.41 -1.16 12.20
N LEU A 70 -33.08 -2.19 11.69
CA LEU A 70 -33.69 -2.15 10.36
C LEU A 70 -34.83 -1.14 10.25
N GLU A 71 -35.66 -1.02 11.28
CA GLU A 71 -36.70 0.02 11.33
C GLU A 71 -36.09 1.44 11.28
N LYS A 72 -35.02 1.68 12.02
CA LYS A 72 -34.30 2.95 11.95
C LYS A 72 -33.70 3.20 10.57
N LEU A 73 -33.19 2.16 9.92
CA LEU A 73 -32.67 2.28 8.55
C LEU A 73 -33.82 2.62 7.59
N LYS A 74 -34.97 1.96 7.70
CA LYS A 74 -36.17 2.25 6.92
C LYS A 74 -36.58 3.71 7.07
N GLU A 75 -36.79 4.18 8.31
CA GLU A 75 -37.13 5.58 8.60
C GLU A 75 -36.14 6.55 7.97
N LYS A 76 -34.83 6.22 8.04
CA LYS A 76 -33.76 7.02 7.43
C LYS A 76 -33.90 7.07 5.90
N LEU A 77 -34.08 5.93 5.22
CA LEU A 77 -34.19 5.85 3.77
C LEU A 77 -35.46 6.52 3.22
N GLU A 78 -36.53 6.57 4.01
CA GLU A 78 -37.77 7.26 3.68
C GLU A 78 -37.74 8.76 3.99
N SER A 79 -36.78 9.20 4.80
CA SER A 79 -36.63 10.61 5.15
C SER A 79 -35.96 11.42 4.02
N GLU A 80 -36.08 12.75 4.11
CA GLU A 80 -35.38 13.66 3.20
C GLU A 80 -33.86 13.45 3.28
N GLN A 81 -33.24 13.25 2.11
CA GLN A 81 -31.81 13.06 2.04
C GLN A 81 -31.06 14.35 2.44
N PRO A 82 -29.90 14.22 3.11
CA PRO A 82 -29.06 15.37 3.34
C PRO A 82 -28.59 15.96 2.01
N LYS A 83 -28.26 17.25 2.02
CA LYS A 83 -27.70 17.91 0.83
C LYS A 83 -26.48 17.12 0.32
N GLY A 84 -26.50 16.78 -0.96
CA GLY A 84 -25.46 15.98 -1.59
C GLY A 84 -24.05 16.48 -1.28
N LYS A 85 -23.22 15.60 -0.75
CA LYS A 85 -21.81 15.90 -0.45
C LYS A 85 -20.97 15.63 -1.70
N LYS A 86 -20.02 16.52 -1.94
CA LYS A 86 -19.02 16.26 -2.98
C LYS A 86 -18.18 15.07 -2.57
N ILE A 87 -18.26 13.98 -3.32
CA ILE A 87 -17.39 12.82 -3.11
C ILE A 87 -15.95 13.27 -3.38
N PRO A 88 -15.03 13.10 -2.41
CA PRO A 88 -13.62 13.40 -2.66
C PRO A 88 -13.15 12.58 -3.87
N LYS A 89 -12.58 13.24 -4.86
CA LYS A 89 -11.91 12.51 -5.94
C LYS A 89 -10.70 11.83 -5.32
N MET A 90 -10.66 10.51 -5.37
CA MET A 90 -9.43 9.80 -5.04
C MET A 90 -8.36 10.23 -6.04
N THR A 91 -7.24 10.69 -5.51
CA THR A 91 -6.10 11.09 -6.32
C THR A 91 -5.17 9.90 -6.45
N PHE A 92 -4.75 9.64 -7.67
CA PHE A 92 -3.67 8.69 -7.93
C PHE A 92 -2.40 9.17 -7.22
N GLN A 93 -1.85 8.33 -6.35
CA GLN A 93 -0.61 8.64 -5.68
C GLN A 93 0.54 8.06 -6.50
N ARG A 94 1.47 8.92 -6.88
CA ARG A 94 2.64 8.55 -7.67
C ARG A 94 3.84 8.29 -6.77
N ALA A 95 4.69 7.40 -7.21
CA ALA A 95 6.02 7.20 -6.67
C ALA A 95 6.78 8.53 -6.56
N ASN A 96 7.67 8.63 -5.58
CA ASN A 96 8.41 9.86 -5.30
C ASN A 96 9.60 10.06 -6.24
N TRP A 97 10.13 8.96 -6.78
CA TRP A 97 11.32 8.93 -7.62
C TRP A 97 11.06 8.29 -8.97
N LYS A 98 12.02 8.43 -9.87
CA LYS A 98 11.97 7.81 -11.19
C LYS A 98 12.74 6.50 -11.19
N ILE A 99 12.33 5.58 -12.04
CA ILE A 99 13.09 4.35 -12.29
C ILE A 99 14.51 4.74 -12.72
N GLY A 100 15.48 4.07 -12.14
CA GLY A 100 16.91 4.33 -12.37
C GLY A 100 17.52 5.38 -11.44
N ASP A 101 16.72 6.13 -10.68
CA ASP A 101 17.28 7.09 -9.73
C ASP A 101 18.14 6.39 -8.68
N ILE A 102 19.34 6.91 -8.47
CA ILE A 102 20.25 6.52 -7.40
C ILE A 102 20.20 7.61 -6.35
N ILE A 103 19.85 7.20 -5.14
CA ILE A 103 19.56 8.08 -4.03
C ILE A 103 20.64 7.90 -2.99
N LEU A 104 21.29 9.00 -2.61
CA LEU A 104 22.10 9.07 -1.40
C LEU A 104 21.14 9.24 -0.22
N TYR A 105 21.20 8.30 0.71
CA TYR A 105 20.31 8.24 1.86
C TYR A 105 21.13 8.19 3.15
N GLN A 106 20.75 8.97 4.15
CA GLN A 106 21.40 8.96 5.46
C GLN A 106 20.55 8.21 6.47
N ILE A 107 21.12 7.25 7.17
CA ILE A 107 20.43 6.48 8.22
C ILE A 107 20.22 7.38 9.44
N LEU A 108 18.97 7.84 9.66
CA LEU A 108 18.62 8.79 10.71
C LEU A 108 17.52 8.28 11.67
N ASN A 109 17.19 7.01 11.64
CA ASN A 109 16.19 6.45 12.54
C ASN A 109 16.69 6.46 13.99
N GLU A 110 16.06 7.25 14.84
CA GLU A 110 16.46 7.43 16.25
C GLU A 110 16.45 6.12 17.06
N LYS A 111 15.70 5.11 16.64
CA LYS A 111 15.76 3.76 17.25
C LYS A 111 17.10 3.07 17.04
N LEU A 112 17.86 3.52 16.07
CA LEU A 112 19.18 2.98 15.68
C LEU A 112 20.34 3.90 16.11
N LYS A 113 20.08 4.86 16.99
CA LYS A 113 21.09 5.86 17.40
C LYS A 113 22.38 5.25 17.98
N ASP A 114 22.29 4.08 18.60
CA ASP A 114 23.41 3.36 19.20
C ASP A 114 24.06 2.37 18.20
N HIS A 115 23.52 2.26 16.98
CA HIS A 115 24.08 1.40 15.95
C HIS A 115 25.28 2.06 15.29
N LYS A 116 26.35 1.27 14.98
CA LYS A 116 27.62 1.75 14.37
C LYS A 116 27.43 2.52 13.06
N TRP A 117 26.30 2.33 12.37
CA TRP A 117 26.00 2.96 11.09
C TRP A 117 24.97 4.09 11.19
N TYR A 118 24.57 4.46 12.37
CA TYR A 118 23.75 5.65 12.55
C TYR A 118 24.46 6.89 12.00
N LYS A 119 23.73 7.71 11.26
CA LYS A 119 24.24 8.88 10.52
C LYS A 119 25.17 8.58 9.34
N LYS A 120 25.42 7.31 9.02
CA LYS A 120 26.16 6.96 7.80
C LYS A 120 25.27 7.09 6.56
N TYR A 121 25.92 7.27 5.43
CA TYR A 121 25.28 7.33 4.13
C TYR A 121 25.30 5.96 3.45
N VAL A 122 24.21 5.66 2.75
CA VAL A 122 24.03 4.48 1.91
C VAL A 122 23.48 4.88 0.54
N LEU A 123 23.62 4.02 -0.43
CA LEU A 123 23.06 4.23 -1.76
C LEU A 123 21.89 3.28 -1.99
N ILE A 124 20.82 3.86 -2.50
CA ILE A 124 19.58 3.16 -2.84
C ILE A 124 19.30 3.41 -4.31
N LYS A 125 18.94 2.38 -5.04
CA LYS A 125 18.52 2.49 -6.44
C LYS A 125 17.04 2.21 -6.56
N ILE A 126 16.33 3.05 -7.30
CA ILE A 126 14.96 2.78 -7.72
C ILE A 126 15.02 1.85 -8.93
N VAL A 127 14.77 0.58 -8.70
CA VAL A 127 14.91 -0.47 -9.73
C VAL A 127 13.61 -0.73 -10.47
N GLY A 128 12.49 -0.22 -9.97
CA GLY A 128 11.19 -0.37 -10.61
C GLY A 128 10.09 0.41 -9.88
N LEU A 129 8.87 0.27 -10.36
CA LEU A 129 7.66 0.78 -9.72
C LEU A 129 6.67 -0.36 -9.55
N TYR A 130 6.05 -0.41 -8.39
CA TYR A 130 4.94 -1.30 -8.13
C TYR A 130 3.63 -0.53 -8.16
N LYS A 131 2.66 -1.03 -8.91
CA LYS A 131 1.29 -0.49 -8.94
C LYS A 131 0.40 -1.43 -8.14
N SER A 132 -0.10 -0.94 -7.02
CA SER A 132 -1.12 -1.65 -6.27
C SER A 132 -2.47 -1.01 -6.49
N GLY A 133 -3.49 -1.82 -6.77
CA GLY A 133 -4.88 -1.41 -6.77
C GLY A 133 -5.53 -1.88 -5.48
N ILE A 134 -6.35 -1.04 -4.87
CA ILE A 134 -7.26 -1.54 -3.86
C ILE A 134 -8.41 -2.22 -4.61
N GLY A 135 -8.21 -3.49 -4.80
CA GLY A 135 -9.22 -4.54 -4.82
C GLY A 135 -10.28 -4.56 -5.88
N ILE A 136 -10.24 -4.01 -7.07
CA ILE A 136 -11.17 -4.43 -8.13
C ILE A 136 -10.75 -3.79 -9.46
N GLU A 137 -10.39 -4.57 -10.46
CA GLU A 137 -10.36 -4.08 -11.83
C GLU A 137 -11.80 -3.74 -12.30
N PRO A 138 -12.03 -2.65 -13.03
CA PRO A 138 -11.09 -1.87 -13.82
C PRO A 138 -10.82 -0.45 -13.28
N ILE A 139 -10.52 -0.29 -12.01
CA ILE A 139 -10.42 1.05 -11.43
C ILE A 139 -8.96 1.53 -11.49
N GLU A 140 -8.46 1.86 -12.67
CA GLU A 140 -7.20 2.60 -12.85
C GLU A 140 -7.11 3.88 -11.99
N LYS A 141 -8.24 4.36 -11.47
CA LYS A 141 -8.33 5.58 -10.65
C LYS A 141 -7.78 5.41 -9.23
N TYR A 142 -7.55 4.18 -8.77
CA TYR A 142 -7.19 3.87 -7.38
C TYR A 142 -5.84 3.19 -7.25
N HIS A 143 -5.00 3.25 -8.28
CA HIS A 143 -3.66 2.69 -8.22
C HIS A 143 -2.72 3.61 -7.45
N HIS A 144 -1.99 3.03 -6.53
CA HIS A 144 -0.83 3.64 -5.92
C HIS A 144 0.42 3.17 -6.67
N GLU A 145 1.31 4.08 -7.00
CA GLU A 145 2.66 3.73 -7.43
C GLU A 145 3.59 3.80 -6.21
N THR A 146 4.30 2.73 -5.96
CA THR A 146 5.28 2.60 -4.90
C THR A 146 6.65 2.36 -5.51
N ASP A 147 7.66 3.00 -4.95
CA ASP A 147 9.04 2.83 -5.37
C ASP A 147 9.54 1.43 -5.01
N VAL A 148 10.07 0.71 -5.99
CA VAL A 148 10.77 -0.56 -5.78
C VAL A 148 12.24 -0.26 -5.67
N MET A 149 12.82 -0.53 -4.50
CA MET A 149 14.17 -0.11 -4.16
C MET A 149 15.11 -1.28 -3.96
N SER A 150 16.37 -1.06 -4.28
CA SER A 150 17.48 -1.95 -3.96
C SER A 150 18.62 -1.15 -3.36
N VAL A 151 19.47 -1.79 -2.56
CA VAL A 151 20.57 -1.15 -1.84
C VAL A 151 21.89 -1.54 -2.50
N TYR A 152 22.85 -0.63 -2.56
CA TYR A 152 24.23 -0.94 -2.95
C TYR A 152 25.04 -1.46 -1.76
N ASN A 153 26.05 -2.24 -2.04
CA ASN A 153 27.00 -2.76 -1.05
C ASN A 153 27.99 -1.71 -0.53
N TRP A 154 27.51 -0.52 -0.28
CA TRP A 154 28.35 0.61 0.14
C TRP A 154 27.77 1.35 1.35
N ILE A 155 28.67 1.77 2.24
CA ILE A 155 28.38 2.64 3.35
C ILE A 155 29.54 3.62 3.58
N GLY A 156 29.25 4.87 3.86
CA GLY A 156 30.26 5.90 4.06
C GLY A 156 29.88 6.98 5.06
N ASP A 157 30.88 7.71 5.52
CA ASP A 157 30.73 8.88 6.39
C ASP A 157 30.42 10.16 5.63
N LYS A 158 30.71 10.18 4.35
CA LYS A 158 30.55 11.31 3.43
C LYS A 158 29.79 10.89 2.19
N GLU A 159 29.40 11.87 1.39
CA GLU A 159 28.85 11.62 0.05
C GLU A 159 29.90 10.89 -0.80
N ILE A 160 29.42 9.95 -1.62
CA ILE A 160 30.28 9.19 -2.53
C ILE A 160 30.60 10.00 -3.78
N ASP A 161 31.77 9.79 -4.35
CA ASP A 161 32.08 10.22 -5.69
C ASP A 161 31.24 9.46 -6.71
N ILE A 162 30.53 10.20 -7.58
CA ILE A 162 29.56 9.65 -8.54
C ILE A 162 30.23 8.66 -9.50
N GLU A 163 31.48 8.84 -9.85
CA GLU A 163 32.22 7.96 -10.76
C GLU A 163 32.48 6.58 -10.15
N LYS A 164 32.59 6.50 -8.83
CA LYS A 164 32.83 5.24 -8.10
C LYS A 164 31.59 4.37 -7.94
N ILE A 165 30.40 4.92 -8.22
CA ILE A 165 29.13 4.17 -8.10
C ILE A 165 29.11 2.96 -9.06
N ASP A 166 29.72 3.09 -10.22
CA ASP A 166 29.73 2.02 -11.23
C ASP A 166 30.60 0.79 -10.81
N GLU A 167 31.42 0.94 -9.77
CA GLU A 167 32.19 -0.15 -9.16
C GLU A 167 31.41 -0.92 -8.10
N LEU A 168 30.29 -0.37 -7.64
CA LEU A 168 29.49 -0.95 -6.59
C LEU A 168 28.51 -2.01 -7.13
N LYS A 169 28.16 -2.94 -6.26
CA LYS A 169 27.16 -3.98 -6.55
C LYS A 169 25.86 -3.68 -5.82
N ILE A 170 24.76 -3.93 -6.51
CA ILE A 170 23.46 -3.95 -5.87
C ILE A 170 23.36 -5.22 -5.03
N ILE A 171 23.05 -5.06 -3.75
CA ILE A 171 22.84 -6.20 -2.86
C ILE A 171 21.39 -6.64 -2.89
N PHE A 172 21.25 -7.94 -2.76
CA PHE A 172 19.97 -8.61 -2.69
C PHE A 172 19.71 -9.03 -1.24
N LEU A 173 18.51 -8.85 -0.76
CA LEU A 173 18.10 -9.39 0.52
C LEU A 173 17.88 -10.89 0.34
N GLU A 174 18.67 -11.73 0.98
CA GLU A 174 18.46 -13.19 0.98
C GLU A 174 17.54 -13.60 2.12
N GLU A 175 16.52 -14.40 1.81
CA GLU A 175 16.00 -15.36 2.79
C GLU A 175 16.88 -16.62 2.76
N GLU A 176 17.02 -17.27 3.91
CA GLU A 176 17.80 -18.51 4.05
C GLU A 176 17.47 -19.49 2.90
N ASN A 177 18.49 -19.85 2.11
CA ASN A 177 18.49 -20.82 1.03
C ASN A 177 17.91 -20.43 -0.34
N VAL A 178 17.64 -19.18 -0.62
CA VAL A 178 17.23 -18.77 -1.97
C VAL A 178 18.06 -17.57 -2.42
N TYR A 179 18.90 -17.78 -3.44
CA TYR A 179 19.64 -16.73 -4.15
C TYR A 179 18.68 -15.91 -5.03
N GLU A 180 17.77 -15.18 -4.42
CA GLU A 180 16.85 -14.33 -5.14
C GLU A 180 17.14 -12.86 -4.83
N PRO A 181 17.23 -12.00 -5.85
CA PRO A 181 17.27 -10.57 -5.64
C PRO A 181 15.97 -10.12 -5.02
N ILE A 182 15.98 -9.86 -3.71
CA ILE A 182 14.83 -9.34 -3.02
C ILE A 182 14.82 -7.83 -3.21
N VAL A 183 13.84 -7.37 -3.93
CA VAL A 183 13.60 -5.97 -4.14
C VAL A 183 12.75 -5.46 -2.99
N THR A 184 13.29 -4.53 -2.23
CA THR A 184 12.56 -3.90 -1.13
C THR A 184 11.59 -2.87 -1.69
N ILE A 185 10.30 -3.11 -1.51
CA ILE A 185 9.30 -2.07 -1.69
C ILE A 185 9.26 -1.24 -0.40
N VAL A 186 9.54 0.04 -0.51
CA VAL A 186 9.22 0.98 0.56
C VAL A 186 7.71 1.14 0.58
N GLY A 187 7.13 0.48 1.54
CA GLY A 187 5.75 0.08 1.64
C GLY A 187 4.67 1.11 1.32
N GLU A 188 3.43 0.71 1.48
CA GLU A 188 2.18 1.42 1.20
C GLU A 188 2.06 2.82 1.85
N TYR A 189 3.03 3.18 2.68
CA TYR A 189 3.13 4.52 3.25
C TYR A 189 4.00 5.38 2.36
N PHE A 190 3.34 6.06 1.45
CA PHE A 190 3.93 7.16 0.72
C PHE A 190 4.66 8.07 1.68
N LEU A 191 5.94 8.24 1.42
CA LEU A 191 6.67 9.34 1.99
C LEU A 191 6.00 10.62 1.51
N GLU A 192 5.18 11.23 2.36
CA GLU A 192 4.68 12.55 2.06
C GLU A 192 5.88 13.48 1.85
N LYS A 193 5.73 14.54 1.07
CA LYS A 193 6.82 15.52 0.84
C LYS A 193 7.48 16.01 2.13
N LYS A 194 6.72 16.02 3.26
CA LYS A 194 7.25 16.36 4.59
C LYS A 194 8.21 15.29 5.13
N ASP A 195 7.95 14.01 4.83
CA ASP A 195 8.77 12.89 5.28
C ASP A 195 10.04 12.77 4.44
N LEU A 196 9.98 13.05 3.13
CA LEU A 196 11.14 13.17 2.25
C LEU A 196 12.15 14.20 2.75
N LYS A 197 11.67 15.31 3.33
CA LYS A 197 12.54 16.32 3.94
C LYS A 197 13.24 15.83 5.21
N ARG A 198 12.66 14.85 5.93
CA ARG A 198 13.23 14.29 7.17
C ARG A 198 14.28 13.24 6.91
N ILE A 199 14.17 12.51 5.81
CA ILE A 199 15.05 11.37 5.53
C ILE A 199 16.37 11.77 4.80
N ASN A 200 16.60 13.06 4.59
CA ASN A 200 17.83 13.55 3.94
C ASN A 200 18.25 12.73 2.71
N ALA A 201 17.29 12.45 1.84
CA ALA A 201 17.47 11.66 0.63
C ALA A 201 17.69 12.59 -0.57
N LYS A 202 18.74 12.36 -1.34
CA LYS A 202 19.11 13.18 -2.49
C LYS A 202 19.35 12.29 -3.70
N VAL A 203 18.68 12.55 -4.81
CA VAL A 203 19.00 11.91 -6.09
C VAL A 203 20.35 12.45 -6.59
N ILE A 204 21.31 11.56 -6.82
CA ILE A 204 22.66 11.92 -7.25
C ILE A 204 23.02 11.46 -8.66
N LYS A 205 22.36 10.41 -9.17
CA LYS A 205 22.56 9.86 -10.52
C LYS A 205 21.28 9.19 -10.99
N ASN A 206 21.07 9.06 -12.29
CA ASN A 206 20.10 8.14 -12.86
C ASN A 206 20.84 7.13 -13.76
N ASP A 207 20.60 5.85 -13.51
CA ASP A 207 21.18 4.75 -14.27
C ASP A 207 20.12 3.67 -14.55
N MET A 208 19.88 3.41 -15.82
CA MET A 208 18.84 2.47 -16.29
C MET A 208 19.32 1.01 -16.39
N LYS A 209 20.50 0.67 -15.84
CA LYS A 209 20.97 -0.73 -15.76
C LYS A 209 20.37 -1.44 -14.55
N ASN A 210 20.37 -2.77 -14.58
CA ASN A 210 19.97 -3.61 -13.43
C ASN A 210 18.60 -3.25 -12.84
N LEU A 211 17.60 -3.09 -13.69
CA LEU A 211 16.25 -2.76 -13.30
C LEU A 211 15.43 -4.03 -13.00
N TYR A 212 14.40 -3.86 -12.18
CA TYR A 212 13.42 -4.89 -11.89
C TYR A 212 12.37 -4.95 -13.01
N THR A 213 12.77 -5.57 -14.11
CA THR A 213 11.92 -5.75 -15.31
C THR A 213 10.85 -6.83 -15.09
N ASP A 214 9.86 -6.90 -15.97
CA ASP A 214 8.86 -7.97 -15.95
C ASP A 214 9.48 -9.37 -16.06
N GLU A 215 10.61 -9.51 -16.76
CA GLU A 215 11.34 -10.77 -16.84
C GLU A 215 11.98 -11.15 -15.51
N VAL A 216 12.62 -10.19 -14.84
CA VAL A 216 13.18 -10.36 -13.50
C VAL A 216 12.05 -10.66 -12.52
N ARG A 217 10.93 -9.96 -12.60
CA ARG A 217 9.75 -10.18 -11.77
C ARG A 217 9.14 -11.58 -11.94
N LYS A 218 9.07 -12.09 -13.16
CA LYS A 218 8.59 -13.46 -13.42
C LYS A 218 9.52 -14.52 -12.85
N LYS A 219 10.83 -14.27 -12.93
CA LYS A 219 11.85 -15.17 -12.38
C LYS A 219 11.94 -15.09 -10.87
N TYR A 220 11.73 -13.90 -10.31
CA TYR A 220 11.84 -13.59 -8.88
C TYR A 220 10.56 -12.86 -8.42
N PRO A 221 9.44 -13.58 -8.24
CA PRO A 221 8.14 -12.95 -7.98
C PRO A 221 7.98 -12.40 -6.55
N ARG A 222 8.95 -12.64 -5.67
CA ARG A 222 8.87 -12.22 -4.27
C ARG A 222 9.48 -10.84 -4.07
N TYR A 223 8.72 -9.97 -3.46
CA TYR A 223 9.17 -8.70 -2.92
C TYR A 223 8.53 -8.50 -1.55
N TYR A 224 9.26 -7.86 -0.66
CA TYR A 224 8.75 -7.55 0.66
C TYR A 224 8.29 -6.10 0.70
N SER A 225 7.04 -5.89 1.14
CA SER A 225 6.57 -4.58 1.52
C SER A 225 7.09 -4.26 2.91
N HIS A 226 7.88 -3.22 3.04
CA HIS A 226 8.36 -2.75 4.33
C HIS A 226 7.70 -1.43 4.68
N ASN A 227 7.21 -1.34 5.91
CA ASN A 227 6.85 -0.05 6.49
C ASN A 227 8.11 0.81 6.58
N ILE A 228 8.01 2.10 6.28
CA ILE A 228 9.12 3.06 6.39
C ILE A 228 9.81 3.02 7.76
N ASN A 229 9.09 2.70 8.81
CA ASN A 229 9.65 2.56 10.16
C ASN A 229 10.65 1.40 10.28
N ASN A 230 10.59 0.43 9.36
CA ASN A 230 11.48 -0.73 9.33
C ASN A 230 12.53 -0.62 8.21
N PHE A 231 12.44 0.41 7.36
CA PHE A 231 13.32 0.57 6.21
C PHE A 231 14.79 0.60 6.60
N ASP A 232 15.15 1.46 7.55
CA ASP A 232 16.54 1.57 8.03
C ASP A 232 17.03 0.25 8.61
N THR A 233 16.21 -0.47 9.37
CA THR A 233 16.56 -1.78 9.92
C THR A 233 16.85 -2.78 8.80
N THR A 234 15.98 -2.83 7.79
CA THR A 234 16.15 -3.73 6.64
C THR A 234 17.43 -3.41 5.85
N VAL A 235 17.72 -2.12 5.65
CA VAL A 235 18.97 -1.68 5.00
C VAL A 235 20.17 -2.10 5.82
N ILE A 236 20.15 -1.89 7.13
CA ILE A 236 21.24 -2.28 8.04
C ILE A 236 21.45 -3.79 8.01
N ASP A 237 20.40 -4.59 8.11
CA ASP A 237 20.48 -6.06 8.07
C ASP A 237 21.11 -6.56 6.76
N ALA A 238 20.78 -5.93 5.64
CA ALA A 238 21.38 -6.24 4.35
C ALA A 238 22.87 -5.91 4.31
N LEU A 239 23.25 -4.72 4.77
CA LEU A 239 24.66 -4.29 4.81
C LEU A 239 25.50 -5.12 5.80
N GLU A 240 24.94 -5.53 6.95
CA GLU A 240 25.64 -6.41 7.90
C GLU A 240 25.94 -7.78 7.31
N ARG A 241 25.03 -8.31 6.51
CA ARG A 241 25.28 -9.57 5.79
C ARG A 241 26.42 -9.43 4.80
N GLU A 242 26.43 -8.36 4.04
CA GLU A 242 27.54 -8.10 3.10
C GLU A 242 28.87 -7.81 3.83
N GLU A 243 28.85 -7.17 4.99
CA GLU A 243 30.03 -7.01 5.84
C GLU A 243 30.58 -8.37 6.31
N LYS A 244 29.72 -9.26 6.79
CA LYS A 244 30.10 -10.63 7.22
C LYS A 244 30.68 -11.46 6.06
N ARG A 245 30.27 -11.19 4.83
CA ARG A 245 30.76 -11.83 3.60
C ARG A 245 32.04 -11.21 3.06
N GLY A 246 32.46 -10.07 3.61
CA GLY A 246 33.59 -9.31 3.10
C GLY A 246 33.30 -8.55 1.80
N ASN A 247 32.06 -8.36 1.44
CA ASN A 247 31.64 -7.69 0.19
C ASN A 247 31.27 -6.22 0.40
N LEU A 248 31.14 -5.77 1.65
CA LEU A 248 30.76 -4.39 1.95
C LEU A 248 31.92 -3.43 1.67
N VAL A 249 31.66 -2.44 0.84
CA VAL A 249 32.57 -1.33 0.59
C VAL A 249 32.33 -0.26 1.64
N LYS A 250 33.37 0.02 2.44
CA LYS A 250 33.34 1.05 3.49
C LYS A 250 34.11 2.27 3.02
N GLY A 251 33.40 3.31 2.63
CA GLY A 251 34.01 4.55 2.16
C GLY A 251 35.16 4.32 1.16
N PHE A 252 35.26 5.15 0.19
CA PHE A 252 36.55 5.13 -0.55
C PHE A 252 37.49 6.03 0.27
N GLU A 253 38.40 5.42 1.00
CA GLU A 253 39.52 6.17 1.60
C GLU A 253 40.31 6.83 0.48
N GLU A 254 40.63 8.12 0.66
CA GLU A 254 41.50 8.85 -0.25
C GLU A 254 42.93 8.29 -0.22
#